data_91e5d93af4c129fadc23bb5d107120f8
#
_entry.id   91e5d93af4c129fadc23bb5d107120f8
#
_cell.length_a   1.000
_cell.length_b   1.000
_cell.length_c   1.000
_cell.angle_alpha   90.00
_cell.angle_beta   90.00
_cell.angle_gamma   90.00
#
_symmetry.space_group_name_H-M   'P 1'
#
loop_
_entity.id
_entity.type
_entity.pdbx_description
1 polymer ?
#
loop_
_entity_poly.entity_id
_entity_poly.type
_entity_poly.pdbx_seq_one_letter_code
_entity_poly.pdbx_strand_id
1 'polypeptide(L)'
;FPTRRSSDLKIALTIAGTDPTGGAGVMADLKSFHSCGVYGMAANTSIVAQNTLGVQSIHNLETSWVQEQLDSVFDDELPHAIKTGMIATKEIMELIQSYLKKYSDIPYVIDPVMLAKSGDSLMDDDTKSHLQTTLLPLADVVTPNIPEAEEITGLKIDSEDNIRKAGDIFINEIGSKGVVIKGGHSADLNNAKDFLFTKDDVYTFENKRFDTKHTHGTGCTFSAVITAELAKGRSIYQAVEKAKSFISMSIEHTPEIGKGRGPVNHFAYLKKVGLDDE
;
A
#
# COMPACT_ATOMS: atom_id res chain seq x y z
N PHE A 1 -8.80 13.84 26.09
CA PHE A 1 -7.85 13.87 24.96
C PHE A 1 -6.89 15.03 25.17
N PRO A 2 -5.56 14.85 25.11
CA PRO A 2 -4.68 15.98 25.00
C PRO A 2 -5.08 16.72 23.72
N THR A 3 -5.47 17.97 23.86
CA THR A 3 -5.77 18.85 22.73
C THR A 3 -4.49 19.04 21.92
N ARG A 4 -4.23 18.13 20.95
CA ARG A 4 -3.25 18.42 19.91
C ARG A 4 -3.77 19.67 19.19
N ARG A 5 -2.93 20.68 19.08
CA ARG A 5 -3.22 21.82 18.19
C ARG A 5 -3.41 21.23 16.78
N SER A 6 -4.34 21.75 16.01
CA SER A 6 -4.57 21.27 14.63
C SER A 6 -3.30 21.33 13.77
N SER A 7 -2.35 22.21 14.10
CA SER A 7 -1.02 22.30 13.50
C SER A 7 -0.10 21.09 13.70
N ASP A 8 -0.46 20.15 14.61
CA ASP A 8 0.39 18.98 14.91
C ASP A 8 -0.12 17.70 14.25
N LEU A 9 -1.29 17.74 13.59
CA LEU A 9 -1.89 16.60 12.92
C LEU A 9 -1.19 16.34 11.59
N LYS A 10 -0.60 15.18 11.44
CA LYS A 10 0.01 14.76 10.18
C LYS A 10 -1.05 14.28 9.19
N ILE A 11 -0.80 14.52 7.92
CA ILE A 11 -1.72 14.29 6.82
C ILE A 11 -1.08 13.29 5.84
N ALA A 12 -1.84 12.30 5.38
CA ALA A 12 -1.42 11.41 4.30
C ALA A 12 -2.47 11.40 3.20
N LEU A 13 -2.02 11.42 1.94
CA LEU A 13 -2.86 11.32 0.76
C LEU A 13 -2.76 9.91 0.17
N THR A 14 -3.89 9.27 -0.09
CA THR A 14 -3.95 8.07 -0.93
C THR A 14 -4.55 8.40 -2.31
N ILE A 15 -3.96 7.83 -3.36
CA ILE A 15 -4.41 7.95 -4.75
C ILE A 15 -4.63 6.52 -5.25
N ALA A 16 -5.87 6.06 -5.31
CA ALA A 16 -6.20 4.66 -5.65
C ALA A 16 -7.67 4.48 -6.06
N GLY A 17 -8.03 3.27 -6.46
CA GLY A 17 -9.42 2.89 -6.68
C GLY A 17 -10.20 2.70 -5.39
N THR A 18 -11.53 2.71 -5.51
CA THR A 18 -12.46 2.49 -4.40
C THR A 18 -12.68 1.00 -4.11
N ASP A 19 -13.17 0.70 -2.91
CA ASP A 19 -13.75 -0.60 -2.54
C ASP A 19 -15.02 -0.38 -1.71
N PRO A 20 -16.22 -0.61 -2.27
CA PRO A 20 -17.49 -0.35 -1.57
C PRO A 20 -17.67 -1.22 -0.31
N THR A 21 -16.93 -2.31 -0.18
CA THR A 21 -16.95 -3.12 1.07
C THR A 21 -16.07 -2.53 2.16
N GLY A 22 -15.25 -1.54 1.83
CA GLY A 22 -14.36 -0.86 2.77
C GLY A 22 -13.14 -1.68 3.19
N GLY A 23 -12.86 -2.81 2.52
CA GLY A 23 -11.77 -3.72 2.89
C GLY A 23 -10.44 -3.42 2.21
N ALA A 24 -10.45 -2.73 1.08
CA ALA A 24 -9.26 -2.39 0.29
C ALA A 24 -9.36 -0.97 -0.29
N GLY A 25 -8.43 -0.60 -1.18
CA GLY A 25 -8.41 0.68 -1.86
C GLY A 25 -8.40 1.87 -0.90
N VAL A 26 -8.86 3.02 -1.38
CA VAL A 26 -8.90 4.27 -0.59
C VAL A 26 -9.61 4.11 0.76
N MET A 27 -10.62 3.23 0.85
CA MET A 27 -11.37 3.01 2.09
C MET A 27 -10.52 2.32 3.17
N ALA A 28 -9.73 1.32 2.81
CA ALA A 28 -8.80 0.67 3.73
C ALA A 28 -7.64 1.60 4.10
N ASP A 29 -7.16 2.39 3.13
CA ASP A 29 -6.09 3.35 3.35
C ASP A 29 -6.50 4.41 4.38
N LEU A 30 -7.67 5.03 4.23
CA LEU A 30 -8.18 6.02 5.16
C LEU A 30 -8.38 5.45 6.58
N LYS A 31 -8.93 4.22 6.70
CA LYS A 31 -9.04 3.53 7.99
C LYS A 31 -7.66 3.30 8.63
N SER A 32 -6.68 2.89 7.83
CA SER A 32 -5.30 2.65 8.29
C SER A 32 -4.64 3.95 8.75
N PHE A 33 -4.78 5.05 7.99
CA PHE A 33 -4.27 6.36 8.36
C PHE A 33 -4.87 6.82 9.70
N HIS A 34 -6.19 6.76 9.84
CA HIS A 34 -6.87 7.15 11.09
C HIS A 34 -6.46 6.26 12.26
N SER A 35 -6.34 4.95 12.05
CA SER A 35 -5.87 4.03 13.10
C SER A 35 -4.43 4.30 13.53
N CYS A 36 -3.63 4.93 12.67
CA CYS A 36 -2.28 5.40 12.99
C CYS A 36 -2.24 6.84 13.52
N GLY A 37 -3.38 7.50 13.70
CA GLY A 37 -3.46 8.88 14.18
C GLY A 37 -3.02 9.93 13.15
N VAL A 38 -3.19 9.63 11.88
CA VAL A 38 -2.90 10.49 10.73
C VAL A 38 -4.20 10.87 10.03
N TYR A 39 -4.37 12.13 9.66
CA TYR A 39 -5.51 12.57 8.87
C TYR A 39 -5.38 12.06 7.43
N GLY A 40 -6.39 11.34 6.96
CA GLY A 40 -6.38 10.75 5.63
C GLY A 40 -7.13 11.62 4.62
N MET A 41 -6.47 11.92 3.51
CA MET A 41 -7.07 12.47 2.30
C MET A 41 -7.06 11.42 1.20
N ALA A 42 -7.95 11.51 0.22
CA ALA A 42 -8.05 10.54 -0.87
C ALA A 42 -8.40 11.19 -2.20
N ALA A 43 -7.70 10.80 -3.27
CA ALA A 43 -8.08 11.00 -4.65
C ALA A 43 -8.40 9.65 -5.31
N ASN A 44 -9.58 9.54 -5.91
CA ASN A 44 -10.04 8.30 -6.53
C ASN A 44 -9.55 8.22 -7.98
N THR A 45 -9.01 7.07 -8.38
CA THR A 45 -8.60 6.78 -9.77
C THR A 45 -9.62 5.94 -10.51
N SER A 46 -10.39 5.13 -9.77
CA SER A 46 -11.39 4.23 -10.33
C SER A 46 -12.52 4.00 -9.32
N ILE A 47 -13.73 3.85 -9.82
CA ILE A 47 -14.88 3.37 -9.06
C ILE A 47 -15.02 1.87 -9.32
N VAL A 48 -14.92 1.07 -8.27
CA VAL A 48 -14.92 -0.39 -8.37
C VAL A 48 -16.18 -0.95 -7.73
N ALA A 49 -16.92 -1.78 -8.45
CA ALA A 49 -17.97 -2.61 -7.88
C ALA A 49 -17.37 -3.97 -7.54
N GLN A 50 -17.19 -4.23 -6.25
CA GLN A 50 -16.65 -5.49 -5.74
C GLN A 50 -17.27 -5.86 -4.40
N ASN A 51 -17.14 -7.12 -4.04
CA ASN A 51 -17.48 -7.65 -2.72
C ASN A 51 -16.49 -8.76 -2.33
N THR A 52 -16.75 -9.45 -1.22
CA THR A 52 -15.85 -10.51 -0.72
C THR A 52 -15.72 -11.72 -1.65
N LEU A 53 -16.58 -11.85 -2.68
CA LEU A 53 -16.53 -12.91 -3.68
C LEU A 53 -15.68 -12.55 -4.91
N GLY A 54 -15.43 -11.26 -5.17
CA GLY A 54 -14.59 -10.79 -6.28
C GLY A 54 -15.02 -9.43 -6.83
N VAL A 55 -14.33 -9.03 -7.90
CA VAL A 55 -14.59 -7.80 -8.65
C VAL A 55 -15.67 -8.06 -9.70
N GLN A 56 -16.72 -7.24 -9.73
CA GLN A 56 -17.81 -7.32 -10.71
C GLN A 56 -17.57 -6.35 -11.87
N SER A 57 -17.13 -5.12 -11.58
CA SER A 57 -16.81 -4.14 -12.62
C SER A 57 -15.87 -3.06 -12.10
N ILE A 58 -15.12 -2.45 -13.00
CA ILE A 58 -14.21 -1.33 -12.75
C ILE A 58 -14.55 -0.21 -13.73
N HIS A 59 -14.73 0.99 -13.22
CA HIS A 59 -14.87 2.20 -14.02
C HIS A 59 -13.69 3.13 -13.70
N ASN A 60 -12.75 3.23 -14.64
CA ASN A 60 -11.63 4.16 -14.51
C ASN A 60 -12.14 5.59 -14.72
N LEU A 61 -11.73 6.50 -13.85
CA LEU A 61 -12.07 7.91 -14.01
C LEU A 61 -11.24 8.53 -15.15
N GLU A 62 -11.81 9.52 -15.81
CA GLU A 62 -11.05 10.35 -16.74
C GLU A 62 -9.94 11.09 -16.00
N THR A 63 -8.81 11.26 -16.68
CA THR A 63 -7.61 11.90 -16.10
C THR A 63 -7.91 13.30 -15.56
N SER A 64 -8.82 14.06 -16.24
CA SER A 64 -9.27 15.37 -15.77
C SER A 64 -9.92 15.34 -14.39
N TRP A 65 -10.76 14.33 -14.10
CA TRP A 65 -11.39 14.17 -12.78
C TRP A 65 -10.39 13.83 -11.69
N VAL A 66 -9.36 13.04 -12.03
CA VAL A 66 -8.27 12.76 -11.08
C VAL A 66 -7.43 14.00 -10.83
N GLN A 67 -7.15 14.78 -11.89
CA GLN A 67 -6.41 16.04 -11.79
C GLN A 67 -7.14 17.05 -10.90
N GLU A 68 -8.43 17.26 -11.10
CA GLU A 68 -9.24 18.19 -10.29
C GLU A 68 -9.22 17.83 -8.80
N GLN A 69 -9.24 16.52 -8.46
CA GLN A 69 -9.10 16.06 -7.07
C GLN A 69 -7.70 16.38 -6.50
N LEU A 70 -6.65 16.13 -7.30
CA LEU A 70 -5.28 16.41 -6.86
C LEU A 70 -5.05 17.93 -6.73
N ASP A 71 -5.48 18.73 -7.69
CA ASP A 71 -5.40 20.19 -7.63
C ASP A 71 -6.09 20.72 -6.35
N SER A 72 -7.31 20.24 -6.06
CA SER A 72 -8.06 20.64 -4.87
C SER A 72 -7.33 20.32 -3.56
N VAL A 73 -6.57 19.22 -3.49
CA VAL A 73 -5.76 18.88 -2.31
C VAL A 73 -4.49 19.72 -2.25
N PHE A 74 -3.73 19.74 -3.35
CA PHE A 74 -2.39 20.36 -3.35
C PHE A 74 -2.42 21.89 -3.32
N ASP A 75 -3.51 22.51 -3.74
CA ASP A 75 -3.70 23.96 -3.69
C ASP A 75 -4.11 24.48 -2.30
N ASP A 76 -4.64 23.59 -1.43
CA ASP A 76 -5.12 23.94 -0.08
C ASP A 76 -4.14 23.47 1.00
N GLU A 77 -3.88 22.16 1.10
CA GLU A 77 -3.06 21.59 2.17
C GLU A 77 -2.16 20.46 1.65
N LEU A 78 -0.85 20.64 1.74
CA LEU A 78 0.10 19.62 1.28
C LEU A 78 0.12 18.39 2.21
N PRO A 79 0.04 17.17 1.67
CA PRO A 79 0.20 15.97 2.46
C PRO A 79 1.65 15.82 2.94
N HIS A 80 1.84 15.18 4.10
CA HIS A 80 3.16 14.86 4.65
C HIS A 80 3.71 13.54 4.11
N ALA A 81 2.88 12.72 3.48
CA ALA A 81 3.26 11.53 2.70
C ALA A 81 2.15 11.18 1.71
N ILE A 82 2.53 10.55 0.61
CA ILE A 82 1.64 10.14 -0.48
C ILE A 82 1.72 8.62 -0.65
N LYS A 83 0.57 7.99 -0.91
CA LYS A 83 0.49 6.60 -1.31
C LYS A 83 -0.24 6.48 -2.64
N THR A 84 0.23 5.58 -3.51
CA THR A 84 -0.58 5.06 -4.61
C THR A 84 -0.88 3.58 -4.43
N GLY A 85 -2.10 3.20 -4.82
CA GLY A 85 -2.51 1.80 -4.94
C GLY A 85 -2.78 1.43 -6.39
N MET A 86 -3.97 0.88 -6.67
CA MET A 86 -4.37 0.53 -8.04
C MET A 86 -4.51 1.77 -8.92
N ILE A 87 -3.72 1.82 -10.00
CA ILE A 87 -3.76 2.84 -11.05
C ILE A 87 -3.81 2.11 -12.39
N ALA A 88 -4.95 2.18 -13.07
CA ALA A 88 -5.25 1.32 -14.21
C ALA A 88 -4.84 1.90 -15.57
N THR A 89 -4.45 3.19 -15.67
CA THR A 89 -4.13 3.83 -16.95
C THR A 89 -2.82 4.59 -16.91
N LYS A 90 -2.13 4.67 -18.04
CA LYS A 90 -0.86 5.39 -18.20
C LYS A 90 -1.02 6.88 -17.99
N GLU A 91 -2.10 7.46 -18.50
CA GLU A 91 -2.37 8.89 -18.41
C GLU A 91 -2.50 9.35 -16.96
N ILE A 92 -3.14 8.52 -16.10
CA ILE A 92 -3.21 8.79 -14.66
C ILE A 92 -1.83 8.62 -14.00
N MET A 93 -1.02 7.64 -14.44
CA MET A 93 0.36 7.48 -13.93
C MET A 93 1.23 8.69 -14.27
N GLU A 94 1.14 9.20 -15.50
CA GLU A 94 1.87 10.41 -15.94
C GLU A 94 1.42 11.65 -15.17
N LEU A 95 0.12 11.78 -14.94
CA LEU A 95 -0.42 12.85 -14.11
C LEU A 95 0.17 12.79 -12.70
N ILE A 96 0.10 11.62 -12.04
CA ILE A 96 0.65 11.42 -10.69
C ILE A 96 2.16 11.70 -10.68
N GLN A 97 2.90 11.22 -11.68
CA GLN A 97 4.33 11.50 -11.81
C GLN A 97 4.63 12.99 -11.79
N SER A 98 3.79 13.80 -12.45
CA SER A 98 3.99 15.26 -12.50
C SER A 98 3.90 15.89 -11.11
N TYR A 99 2.96 15.46 -10.27
CA TYR A 99 2.84 15.92 -8.87
C TYR A 99 4.01 15.41 -8.02
N LEU A 100 4.38 14.14 -8.13
CA LEU A 100 5.51 13.56 -7.37
C LEU A 100 6.83 14.26 -7.71
N LYS A 101 7.06 14.63 -8.96
CA LYS A 101 8.24 15.42 -9.36
C LYS A 101 8.19 16.85 -8.85
N LYS A 102 7.02 17.49 -8.86
CA LYS A 102 6.83 18.85 -8.37
C LYS A 102 7.01 18.93 -6.84
N TYR A 103 6.61 17.90 -6.11
CA TYR A 103 6.63 17.82 -4.66
C TYR A 103 7.54 16.68 -4.17
N SER A 104 8.76 16.61 -4.70
CA SER A 104 9.71 15.52 -4.49
C SER A 104 10.21 15.32 -3.05
N ASP A 105 9.98 16.30 -2.17
CA ASP A 105 10.33 16.22 -0.75
C ASP A 105 9.28 15.47 0.08
N ILE A 106 8.09 15.19 -0.50
CA ILE A 106 7.04 14.45 0.17
C ILE A 106 7.30 12.95 0.00
N PRO A 107 7.44 12.16 1.08
CA PRO A 107 7.64 10.71 0.99
C PRO A 107 6.54 10.02 0.20
N TYR A 108 6.94 9.12 -0.69
CA TYR A 108 6.05 8.40 -1.59
C TYR A 108 6.12 6.88 -1.40
N VAL A 109 4.98 6.25 -1.18
CA VAL A 109 4.83 4.78 -1.06
C VAL A 109 3.96 4.27 -2.21
N ILE A 110 4.39 3.20 -2.87
CA ILE A 110 3.60 2.54 -3.91
C ILE A 110 3.33 1.08 -3.56
N ASP A 111 2.06 0.68 -3.56
CA ASP A 111 1.62 -0.72 -3.60
C ASP A 111 1.35 -1.06 -5.08
N PRO A 112 2.23 -1.81 -5.75
CA PRO A 112 2.15 -2.01 -7.20
C PRO A 112 1.11 -3.08 -7.55
N VAL A 113 -0.16 -2.81 -7.23
CA VAL A 113 -1.27 -3.74 -7.39
C VAL A 113 -1.51 -4.02 -8.87
N MET A 114 -1.14 -5.22 -9.34
CA MET A 114 -1.29 -5.66 -10.73
C MET A 114 -2.41 -6.68 -10.91
N LEU A 115 -2.72 -7.43 -9.84
CA LEU A 115 -3.72 -8.49 -9.83
C LEU A 115 -4.74 -8.26 -8.71
N ALA A 116 -6.00 -8.47 -9.00
CA ALA A 116 -7.03 -8.58 -7.97
C ALA A 116 -6.83 -9.88 -7.16
N LYS A 117 -7.35 -9.94 -5.93
CA LYS A 117 -7.32 -11.18 -5.13
C LYS A 117 -8.08 -12.35 -5.77
N SER A 118 -8.97 -12.08 -6.71
CA SER A 118 -9.64 -13.07 -7.56
C SER A 118 -8.71 -13.70 -8.61
N GLY A 119 -7.56 -13.08 -8.89
CA GLY A 119 -6.62 -13.46 -9.94
C GLY A 119 -6.81 -12.70 -11.25
N ASP A 120 -7.80 -11.82 -11.33
CA ASP A 120 -8.04 -10.99 -12.51
C ASP A 120 -6.94 -9.95 -12.67
N SER A 121 -6.41 -9.79 -13.90
CA SER A 121 -5.45 -8.72 -14.21
C SER A 121 -6.15 -7.35 -14.13
N LEU A 122 -5.51 -6.42 -13.45
CA LEU A 122 -5.98 -5.04 -13.30
C LEU A 122 -5.30 -4.08 -14.30
N MET A 123 -4.28 -4.56 -15.01
CA MET A 123 -3.48 -3.81 -15.96
C MET A 123 -3.07 -4.72 -17.12
N ASP A 124 -2.97 -4.19 -18.33
CA ASP A 124 -2.28 -4.84 -19.44
C ASP A 124 -0.75 -4.73 -19.29
N ASP A 125 0.00 -5.48 -20.12
CA ASP A 125 1.47 -5.57 -20.01
C ASP A 125 2.15 -4.23 -20.33
N ASP A 126 1.56 -3.43 -21.19
CA ASP A 126 2.07 -2.12 -21.57
C ASP A 126 1.91 -1.12 -20.39
N THR A 127 0.78 -1.17 -19.68
CA THR A 127 0.53 -0.39 -18.47
C THR A 127 1.44 -0.81 -17.32
N LYS A 128 1.71 -2.12 -17.16
CA LYS A 128 2.69 -2.62 -16.17
C LYS A 128 4.11 -2.12 -16.45
N SER A 129 4.54 -2.18 -17.70
CA SER A 129 5.86 -1.65 -18.13
C SER A 129 5.96 -0.14 -17.88
N HIS A 130 4.87 0.58 -18.10
CA HIS A 130 4.81 2.02 -17.85
C HIS A 130 4.91 2.35 -16.35
N LEU A 131 4.25 1.57 -15.47
CA LEU A 131 4.38 1.69 -14.02
C LEU A 131 5.85 1.59 -13.56
N GLN A 132 6.59 0.59 -14.11
CA GLN A 132 7.99 0.34 -13.76
C GLN A 132 8.90 1.51 -14.08
N THR A 133 8.67 2.20 -15.18
CA THR A 133 9.53 3.31 -15.65
C THR A 133 9.08 4.68 -15.17
N THR A 134 7.81 4.81 -14.76
CA THR A 134 7.20 6.11 -14.44
C THR A 134 7.10 6.38 -12.95
N LEU A 135 6.63 5.41 -12.16
CA LEU A 135 6.34 5.62 -10.73
C LEU A 135 7.32 4.93 -9.79
N LEU A 136 7.77 3.70 -10.10
CA LEU A 136 8.66 2.97 -9.21
C LEU A 136 9.98 3.69 -8.92
N PRO A 137 10.63 4.38 -9.89
CA PRO A 137 11.88 5.12 -9.63
C PRO A 137 11.72 6.29 -8.66
N LEU A 138 10.50 6.79 -8.46
CA LEU A 138 10.20 7.91 -7.57
C LEU A 138 9.88 7.48 -6.15
N ALA A 139 9.71 6.17 -5.91
CA ALA A 139 9.20 5.66 -4.65
C ALA A 139 10.27 5.67 -3.55
N ASP A 140 9.89 6.17 -2.37
CA ASP A 140 10.63 5.96 -1.14
C ASP A 140 10.48 4.50 -0.66
N VAL A 141 9.28 3.91 -0.86
CA VAL A 141 9.02 2.50 -0.54
C VAL A 141 8.09 1.87 -1.57
N VAL A 142 8.51 0.75 -2.15
CA VAL A 142 7.67 -0.14 -2.96
C VAL A 142 7.29 -1.36 -2.14
N THR A 143 6.04 -1.84 -2.23
CA THR A 143 5.57 -2.96 -1.40
C THR A 143 5.02 -4.14 -2.23
N PRO A 144 5.81 -4.78 -3.12
CA PRO A 144 5.34 -5.89 -3.93
C PRO A 144 5.16 -7.17 -3.10
N ASN A 145 4.18 -7.99 -3.44
CA ASN A 145 4.20 -9.41 -3.09
C ASN A 145 5.12 -10.19 -4.05
N ILE A 146 5.36 -11.48 -3.79
CA ILE A 146 6.25 -12.30 -4.64
C ILE A 146 5.80 -12.30 -6.11
N PRO A 147 4.52 -12.58 -6.47
CA PRO A 147 4.10 -12.50 -7.87
C PRO A 147 4.31 -11.13 -8.52
N GLU A 148 4.06 -10.04 -7.81
CA GLU A 148 4.31 -8.68 -8.30
C GLU A 148 5.82 -8.41 -8.48
N ALA A 149 6.64 -8.89 -7.55
CA ALA A 149 8.10 -8.78 -7.66
C ALA A 149 8.65 -9.60 -8.83
N GLU A 150 8.12 -10.81 -9.07
CA GLU A 150 8.46 -11.64 -10.24
C GLU A 150 8.11 -10.92 -11.55
N GLU A 151 6.90 -10.35 -11.63
CA GLU A 151 6.45 -9.59 -12.82
C GLU A 151 7.31 -8.35 -13.09
N ILE A 152 7.67 -7.61 -12.04
CA ILE A 152 8.48 -6.39 -12.17
C ILE A 152 9.92 -6.70 -12.53
N THR A 153 10.51 -7.74 -11.93
CA THR A 153 11.95 -8.03 -12.09
C THR A 153 12.25 -9.03 -13.22
N GLY A 154 11.23 -9.74 -13.71
CA GLY A 154 11.42 -10.85 -14.66
C GLY A 154 12.09 -12.09 -14.05
N LEU A 155 12.33 -12.11 -12.73
CA LEU A 155 12.96 -13.22 -12.03
C LEU A 155 11.90 -14.16 -11.45
N LYS A 156 12.14 -15.46 -11.51
CA LYS A 156 11.40 -16.40 -10.69
C LYS A 156 11.93 -16.40 -9.26
N ILE A 157 11.03 -16.19 -8.30
CA ILE A 157 11.38 -16.06 -6.87
C ILE A 157 10.92 -17.32 -6.12
N ASP A 158 11.77 -18.33 -6.07
CA ASP A 158 11.55 -19.61 -5.38
C ASP A 158 12.53 -19.87 -4.22
N SER A 159 13.40 -18.91 -3.93
CA SER A 159 14.40 -18.97 -2.87
C SER A 159 14.69 -17.60 -2.27
N GLU A 160 15.28 -17.56 -1.06
CA GLU A 160 15.74 -16.30 -0.46
C GLU A 160 16.82 -15.60 -1.29
N ASP A 161 17.67 -16.35 -1.97
CA ASP A 161 18.69 -15.79 -2.87
C ASP A 161 18.03 -15.04 -4.05
N ASN A 162 16.93 -15.57 -4.59
CA ASN A 162 16.21 -14.89 -5.65
C ASN A 162 15.40 -13.69 -5.12
N ILE A 163 14.93 -13.71 -3.86
CA ILE A 163 14.36 -12.52 -3.20
C ILE A 163 15.44 -11.42 -3.10
N ARG A 164 16.68 -11.77 -2.72
CA ARG A 164 17.79 -10.80 -2.62
C ARG A 164 18.15 -10.19 -3.99
N LYS A 165 18.19 -11.00 -5.04
CA LYS A 165 18.41 -10.50 -6.41
C LYS A 165 17.29 -9.58 -6.87
N ALA A 166 16.03 -9.93 -6.58
CA ALA A 166 14.90 -9.07 -6.88
C ALA A 166 14.98 -7.73 -6.13
N GLY A 167 15.32 -7.76 -4.83
CA GLY A 167 15.55 -6.55 -4.04
C GLY A 167 16.66 -5.66 -4.62
N ASP A 168 17.75 -6.26 -5.08
CA ASP A 168 18.85 -5.55 -5.72
C ASP A 168 18.42 -4.85 -7.02
N ILE A 169 17.60 -5.49 -7.85
CA ILE A 169 17.03 -4.88 -9.06
C ILE A 169 16.17 -3.65 -8.69
N PHE A 170 15.31 -3.74 -7.67
CA PHE A 170 14.49 -2.59 -7.25
C PHE A 170 15.34 -1.40 -6.81
N ILE A 171 16.42 -1.65 -6.08
CA ILE A 171 17.26 -0.59 -5.52
C ILE A 171 18.22 -0.04 -6.59
N ASN A 172 18.94 -0.90 -7.30
CA ASN A 172 20.07 -0.49 -8.14
C ASN A 172 19.73 -0.29 -9.61
N GLU A 173 18.71 -1.00 -10.14
CA GLU A 173 18.33 -0.88 -11.57
C GLU A 173 17.09 0.01 -11.73
N ILE A 174 16.03 -0.20 -10.94
CA ILE A 174 14.81 0.60 -10.98
C ILE A 174 15.03 1.95 -10.29
N GLY A 175 15.81 1.99 -9.20
CA GLY A 175 16.17 3.21 -8.48
C GLY A 175 15.22 3.60 -7.36
N SER A 176 14.40 2.68 -6.86
CA SER A 176 13.58 2.91 -5.66
C SER A 176 14.45 3.05 -4.42
N LYS A 177 14.09 3.91 -3.45
CA LYS A 177 14.89 4.09 -2.22
C LYS A 177 14.77 2.92 -1.24
N GLY A 178 13.64 2.21 -1.27
CA GLY A 178 13.38 1.03 -0.48
C GLY A 178 12.35 0.11 -1.14
N VAL A 179 12.47 -1.20 -0.92
CA VAL A 179 11.46 -2.17 -1.35
C VAL A 179 11.19 -3.18 -0.24
N VAL A 180 9.91 -3.46 0.02
CA VAL A 180 9.48 -4.53 0.92
C VAL A 180 8.88 -5.65 0.09
N ILE A 181 9.64 -6.73 -0.13
CA ILE A 181 9.13 -7.94 -0.79
C ILE A 181 8.40 -8.79 0.25
N LYS A 182 7.07 -8.88 0.08
CA LYS A 182 6.17 -9.57 1.01
C LYS A 182 6.19 -11.08 0.77
N GLY A 183 6.84 -11.84 1.68
CA GLY A 183 7.03 -13.29 1.55
C GLY A 183 5.88 -14.16 2.05
N GLY A 184 4.69 -13.60 2.29
CA GLY A 184 3.52 -14.34 2.77
C GLY A 184 3.02 -15.51 1.88
N HIS A 185 3.63 -15.71 0.71
CA HIS A 185 3.38 -16.81 -0.22
C HIS A 185 4.50 -17.86 -0.21
N SER A 186 5.49 -17.76 0.71
CA SER A 186 6.56 -18.75 0.81
C SER A 186 6.02 -20.13 1.23
N ALA A 187 6.76 -21.19 0.88
CA ALA A 187 6.42 -22.58 1.25
C ALA A 187 6.49 -22.86 2.77
N ASP A 188 7.04 -21.92 3.57
CA ASP A 188 6.98 -22.02 5.03
C ASP A 188 5.56 -21.72 5.52
N LEU A 189 4.90 -22.79 6.00
CA LEU A 189 3.53 -22.72 6.50
C LEU A 189 3.42 -22.06 7.88
N ASN A 190 4.52 -21.85 8.59
CA ASN A 190 4.51 -21.38 9.97
C ASN A 190 4.77 -19.88 10.09
N ASN A 191 5.60 -19.30 9.22
CA ASN A 191 6.01 -17.92 9.30
C ASN A 191 5.77 -17.14 8.01
N ALA A 192 5.32 -15.90 8.14
CA ALA A 192 5.27 -14.91 7.07
C ALA A 192 6.51 -14.02 7.18
N LYS A 193 7.46 -14.20 6.27
CA LYS A 193 8.74 -13.50 6.24
C LYS A 193 8.73 -12.44 5.16
N ASP A 194 8.99 -11.19 5.51
CA ASP A 194 9.10 -10.08 4.56
C ASP A 194 10.52 -9.51 4.61
N PHE A 195 11.01 -9.03 3.47
CA PHE A 195 12.36 -8.51 3.32
C PHE A 195 12.30 -7.05 2.91
N LEU A 196 12.90 -6.17 3.71
CA LEU A 196 13.11 -4.77 3.36
C LEU A 196 14.53 -4.61 2.84
N PHE A 197 14.66 -4.11 1.63
CA PHE A 197 15.93 -3.69 1.02
C PHE A 197 15.96 -2.17 0.96
N THR A 198 17.08 -1.61 1.33
CA THR A 198 17.45 -0.21 1.14
C THR A 198 18.83 -0.16 0.48
N LYS A 199 19.33 1.01 0.15
CA LYS A 199 20.65 1.15 -0.45
C LYS A 199 21.78 0.57 0.44
N ASP A 200 21.62 0.70 1.76
CA ASP A 200 22.69 0.39 2.72
C ASP A 200 22.46 -0.93 3.44
N ASP A 201 21.21 -1.36 3.61
CA ASP A 201 20.85 -2.46 4.50
C ASP A 201 19.75 -3.37 3.95
N VAL A 202 19.75 -4.62 4.46
CA VAL A 202 18.68 -5.59 4.25
C VAL A 202 18.16 -6.05 5.60
N TYR A 203 16.86 -5.86 5.83
CA TYR A 203 16.19 -6.29 7.06
C TYR A 203 15.17 -7.37 6.77
N THR A 204 14.94 -8.23 7.77
CA THR A 204 13.95 -9.30 7.70
C THR A 204 12.94 -9.13 8.83
N PHE A 205 11.66 -9.24 8.51
CA PHE A 205 10.55 -9.19 9.45
C PHE A 205 9.79 -10.50 9.42
N GLU A 206 9.70 -11.18 10.54
CA GLU A 206 9.00 -12.45 10.66
C GLU A 206 7.84 -12.32 11.63
N ASN A 207 6.68 -12.83 11.23
CA ASN A 207 5.52 -12.94 12.09
C ASN A 207 4.85 -14.29 11.88
N LYS A 208 4.11 -14.74 12.91
CA LYS A 208 3.28 -15.93 12.83
C LYS A 208 2.30 -15.83 11.66
N ARG A 209 2.14 -16.90 10.93
CA ARG A 209 1.11 -17.03 9.90
C ARG A 209 -0.22 -17.42 10.55
N PHE A 210 -1.30 -16.81 10.10
CA PHE A 210 -2.64 -17.10 10.57
C PHE A 210 -3.38 -17.89 9.50
N ASP A 211 -4.02 -19.01 9.91
CA ASP A 211 -4.88 -19.80 9.02
C ASP A 211 -6.26 -19.14 8.92
N THR A 212 -6.39 -18.22 7.95
CA THR A 212 -7.63 -17.53 7.67
C THR A 212 -7.75 -17.19 6.17
N LYS A 213 -8.98 -17.24 5.67
CA LYS A 213 -9.32 -16.76 4.32
C LYS A 213 -9.56 -15.24 4.26
N HIS A 214 -9.72 -14.59 5.42
CA HIS A 214 -10.09 -13.18 5.54
C HIS A 214 -8.84 -12.30 5.50
N THR A 215 -8.28 -12.14 4.30
CA THR A 215 -7.03 -11.39 4.04
C THR A 215 -7.22 -10.27 3.01
N HIS A 216 -8.48 -9.89 2.71
CA HIS A 216 -8.76 -8.82 1.75
C HIS A 216 -8.25 -7.48 2.29
N GLY A 217 -7.54 -6.75 1.43
CA GLY A 217 -6.95 -5.45 1.78
C GLY A 217 -5.65 -5.50 2.59
N THR A 218 -5.05 -6.68 2.81
CA THR A 218 -3.76 -6.80 3.51
C THR A 218 -2.68 -5.90 2.90
N GLY A 219 -2.53 -5.91 1.56
CA GLY A 219 -1.54 -5.08 0.84
C GLY A 219 -1.81 -3.59 1.03
N CYS A 220 -3.03 -3.15 0.74
CA CYS A 220 -3.44 -1.76 0.91
C CYS A 220 -3.20 -1.27 2.34
N THR A 221 -3.63 -2.05 3.35
CA THR A 221 -3.43 -1.72 4.76
C THR A 221 -1.94 -1.62 5.11
N PHE A 222 -1.12 -2.56 4.66
CA PHE A 222 0.31 -2.58 4.92
C PHE A 222 1.01 -1.31 4.37
N SER A 223 0.80 -1.01 3.09
CA SER A 223 1.38 0.17 2.45
C SER A 223 0.84 1.48 3.04
N ALA A 224 -0.45 1.52 3.42
CA ALA A 224 -1.04 2.69 4.07
C ALA A 224 -0.44 2.95 5.47
N VAL A 225 -0.20 1.93 6.28
CA VAL A 225 0.47 2.10 7.58
C VAL A 225 1.90 2.62 7.39
N ILE A 226 2.66 2.10 6.41
CA ILE A 226 3.99 2.65 6.06
C ILE A 226 3.87 4.14 5.74
N THR A 227 2.92 4.52 4.89
CA THR A 227 2.70 5.92 4.51
C THR A 227 2.38 6.80 5.72
N ALA A 228 1.51 6.34 6.61
CA ALA A 228 1.17 7.05 7.84
C ALA A 228 2.37 7.26 8.76
N GLU A 229 3.25 6.26 8.88
CA GLU A 229 4.45 6.37 9.72
C GLU A 229 5.50 7.29 9.08
N LEU A 230 5.65 7.26 7.74
CA LEU A 230 6.51 8.22 7.02
C LEU A 230 5.96 9.66 7.15
N ALA A 231 4.64 9.87 7.07
CA ALA A 231 4.03 11.18 7.32
C ALA A 231 4.37 11.75 8.71
N LYS A 232 4.60 10.89 9.70
CA LYS A 232 5.05 11.26 11.04
C LYS A 232 6.56 11.46 11.16
N GLY A 233 7.32 11.31 10.08
CA GLY A 233 8.78 11.48 10.04
C GLY A 233 9.54 10.26 10.58
N ARG A 234 8.94 9.08 10.63
CA ARG A 234 9.64 7.83 10.99
C ARG A 234 10.55 7.38 9.85
N SER A 235 11.62 6.65 10.19
CA SER A 235 12.46 5.99 9.18
C SER A 235 11.69 4.88 8.44
N ILE A 236 12.17 4.49 7.25
CA ILE A 236 11.58 3.39 6.46
C ILE A 236 11.53 2.11 7.31
N TYR A 237 12.61 1.78 8.02
CA TYR A 237 12.65 0.62 8.91
C TYR A 237 11.53 0.65 9.96
N GLN A 238 11.40 1.76 10.69
CA GLN A 238 10.38 1.92 11.73
C GLN A 238 8.95 1.86 11.16
N ALA A 239 8.75 2.42 9.96
CA ALA A 239 7.47 2.40 9.27
C ALA A 239 7.07 0.97 8.86
N VAL A 240 8.01 0.19 8.33
CA VAL A 240 7.79 -1.22 7.94
C VAL A 240 7.57 -2.11 9.17
N GLU A 241 8.38 -1.95 10.21
CA GLU A 241 8.21 -2.68 11.49
C GLU A 241 6.81 -2.46 12.07
N LYS A 242 6.35 -1.20 12.06
CA LYS A 242 5.00 -0.84 12.52
C LYS A 242 3.92 -1.47 11.66
N ALA A 243 4.07 -1.38 10.33
CA ALA A 243 3.11 -1.97 9.39
C ALA A 243 3.02 -3.50 9.55
N LYS A 244 4.16 -4.17 9.79
CA LYS A 244 4.21 -5.61 10.04
C LYS A 244 3.45 -5.99 11.32
N SER A 245 3.63 -5.23 12.40
CA SER A 245 2.89 -5.44 13.65
C SER A 245 1.40 -5.17 13.48
N PHE A 246 1.04 -4.07 12.80
CA PHE A 246 -0.35 -3.69 12.54
C PHE A 246 -1.09 -4.76 11.75
N ILE A 247 -0.50 -5.23 10.63
CA ILE A 247 -1.17 -6.18 9.75
C ILE A 247 -1.34 -7.55 10.41
N SER A 248 -0.37 -7.99 11.23
CA SER A 248 -0.49 -9.24 11.98
C SER A 248 -1.68 -9.23 12.91
N MET A 249 -1.87 -8.15 13.67
CA MET A 249 -3.04 -7.99 14.54
C MET A 249 -4.34 -7.90 13.75
N SER A 250 -4.32 -7.20 12.62
CA SER A 250 -5.50 -7.03 11.78
C SER A 250 -5.96 -8.34 11.15
N ILE A 251 -5.04 -9.27 10.87
CA ILE A 251 -5.33 -10.61 10.37
C ILE A 251 -5.79 -11.52 11.52
N GLU A 252 -5.10 -11.48 12.68
CA GLU A 252 -5.43 -12.31 13.85
C GLU A 252 -6.87 -12.08 14.34
N HIS A 253 -7.34 -10.84 14.25
CA HIS A 253 -8.66 -10.43 14.73
C HIS A 253 -9.63 -10.04 13.60
N THR A 254 -9.64 -10.83 12.50
CA THR A 254 -10.53 -10.51 11.37
C THR A 254 -11.99 -10.45 11.81
N PRO A 255 -12.80 -9.52 11.22
CA PRO A 255 -14.21 -9.39 11.59
C PRO A 255 -15.11 -10.45 10.93
N GLU A 256 -14.54 -11.32 10.08
CA GLU A 256 -15.23 -12.41 9.34
C GLU A 256 -16.45 -11.94 8.53
N ILE A 257 -16.37 -10.73 7.96
CA ILE A 257 -17.45 -10.14 7.18
C ILE A 257 -17.50 -10.73 5.78
N GLY A 258 -18.70 -11.07 5.32
CA GLY A 258 -18.99 -11.51 3.94
C GLY A 258 -18.88 -13.02 3.74
N LYS A 259 -19.29 -13.48 2.56
CA LYS A 259 -19.35 -14.90 2.21
C LYS A 259 -18.05 -15.47 1.64
N GLY A 260 -17.19 -14.58 1.11
CA GLY A 260 -15.92 -14.90 0.48
C GLY A 260 -14.72 -14.55 1.35
N ARG A 261 -13.70 -13.92 0.73
CA ARG A 261 -12.51 -13.42 1.41
C ARG A 261 -12.84 -12.08 2.07
N GLY A 262 -13.11 -12.10 3.38
CA GLY A 262 -13.44 -10.90 4.14
C GLY A 262 -12.23 -9.99 4.40
N PRO A 263 -12.48 -8.75 4.86
CA PRO A 263 -11.45 -7.76 5.13
C PRO A 263 -10.66 -8.08 6.41
N VAL A 264 -9.46 -7.50 6.50
CA VAL A 264 -8.70 -7.42 7.75
C VAL A 264 -9.35 -6.42 8.72
N ASN A 265 -9.04 -6.53 10.01
CA ASN A 265 -9.61 -5.68 11.06
C ASN A 265 -8.74 -4.45 11.33
N HIS A 266 -9.10 -3.30 10.78
CA HIS A 266 -8.39 -2.04 11.01
C HIS A 266 -8.53 -1.51 12.45
N PHE A 267 -9.54 -1.94 13.20
CA PHE A 267 -9.77 -1.54 14.60
C PHE A 267 -8.94 -2.33 15.61
N ALA A 268 -8.43 -3.52 15.24
CA ALA A 268 -7.69 -4.39 16.14
C ALA A 268 -6.48 -3.69 16.79
N TYR A 269 -5.84 -2.77 16.05
CA TYR A 269 -4.71 -2.00 16.55
C TYR A 269 -5.13 -0.95 17.60
N LEU A 270 -6.28 -0.29 17.42
CA LEU A 270 -6.80 0.71 18.35
C LEU A 270 -7.09 0.10 19.71
N LYS A 271 -7.66 -1.12 19.74
CA LYS A 271 -7.92 -1.86 20.99
C LYS A 271 -6.66 -2.11 21.80
N LYS A 272 -5.56 -2.47 21.13
CA LYS A 272 -4.27 -2.70 21.83
C LYS A 272 -3.72 -1.43 22.49
N VAL A 273 -3.95 -0.26 21.92
CA VAL A 273 -3.45 1.00 22.46
C VAL A 273 -4.41 1.68 23.43
N GLY A 274 -5.50 1.00 23.84
CA GLY A 274 -6.43 1.47 24.87
C GLY A 274 -7.35 2.60 24.43
N LEU A 275 -7.66 2.71 23.14
CA LEU A 275 -8.56 3.74 22.61
C LEU A 275 -10.01 3.25 22.45
N ASP A 276 -10.32 2.03 22.90
CA ASP A 276 -11.61 1.35 22.66
C ASP A 276 -12.41 1.02 23.95
N ASP A 277 -12.12 1.68 25.06
CA ASP A 277 -12.94 1.51 26.27
C ASP A 277 -13.80 2.77 26.48
N GLU A 278 -14.85 2.90 25.65
CA GLU A 278 -16.11 3.57 26.06
C GLU A 278 -17.25 3.14 25.13
#